data_686e7e261e40f6bb21b69f4b774113a1
#
_entry.id   686e7e261e40f6bb21b69f4b774113a1
#
_cell.length_a   1.000
_cell.length_b   1.000
_cell.length_c   1.000
_cell.angle_alpha   90.00
_cell.angle_beta   90.00
_cell.angle_gamma   90.00
#
_symmetry.space_group_name_H-M   'P 1'
#
loop_
_entity.id
_entity.type
_entity.pdbx_description
1 polymer ?
#
loop_
_entity_poly.entity_id
_entity_poly.type
_entity_poly.pdbx_seq_one_letter_code
_entity_poly.pdbx_strand_id
1 'polypeptide(L)'
;DHTAYWSGGIPYEMNGCKVSALINDSIHSTHGNGLESDHFLSCKPDKEIYSDQKYPSYYEKVLTNCQRISTPADLVNKDICNRIRNQVVQCSSESVFQYADTNSTRSDILSLSKVFESPKVAIVGVGGTGSYLLDYLAKMPIKEIHLYDDDLFNTHNAFRCPGAASIESLNECMPKVEYLKGIYSNMH
;
A
#
# COMPACT_ATOMS: atom_id res chain seq x y z
N ASP A 1 22.26 0.44 -20.46
CA ASP A 1 20.98 0.29 -21.15
C ASP A 1 20.06 1.46 -20.79
N HIS A 2 19.43 2.08 -21.81
CA HIS A 2 18.57 3.28 -21.69
C HIS A 2 17.10 2.97 -22.00
N THR A 3 16.76 1.71 -22.17
CA THR A 3 15.42 1.26 -22.53
C THR A 3 14.61 0.84 -21.33
N ALA A 4 13.29 0.99 -21.39
CA ALA A 4 12.33 0.54 -20.37
C ALA A 4 11.05 0.02 -21.04
N TYR A 5 10.37 -0.87 -20.34
CA TYR A 5 9.04 -1.34 -20.72
C TYR A 5 7.98 -0.60 -19.90
N TRP A 6 6.88 -0.26 -20.53
CA TRP A 6 5.75 0.44 -19.92
C TRP A 6 4.46 -0.32 -20.19
N SER A 7 3.65 -0.48 -19.14
CA SER A 7 2.30 -1.04 -19.24
C SER A 7 1.28 0.05 -18.92
N GLY A 8 0.25 0.18 -19.77
CA GLY A 8 -0.81 1.16 -19.61
C GLY A 8 -0.97 2.08 -20.84
N GLY A 9 -1.68 3.19 -20.65
CA GLY A 9 -1.97 4.13 -21.73
C GLY A 9 -0.73 4.79 -22.34
N ILE A 10 -0.84 5.22 -23.58
CA ILE A 10 0.22 5.99 -24.25
C ILE A 10 0.37 7.35 -23.54
N PRO A 11 1.59 7.79 -23.16
CA PRO A 11 1.81 9.13 -22.64
C PRO A 11 1.65 10.19 -23.72
N TYR A 12 1.06 11.35 -23.35
CA TYR A 12 0.80 12.49 -24.22
C TYR A 12 1.53 13.74 -23.71
N GLU A 13 1.91 14.62 -24.65
CA GLU A 13 2.38 15.97 -24.38
C GLU A 13 1.20 16.92 -24.10
N MET A 14 1.48 18.11 -23.57
CA MET A 14 0.46 19.14 -23.28
C MET A 14 -0.38 19.56 -24.51
N ASN A 15 0.19 19.44 -25.69
CA ASN A 15 -0.48 19.75 -26.96
C ASN A 15 -1.41 18.64 -27.44
N GLY A 16 -1.55 17.53 -26.68
CA GLY A 16 -2.35 16.36 -27.06
C GLY A 16 -1.69 15.43 -28.07
N CYS A 17 -0.42 15.65 -28.41
CA CYS A 17 0.35 14.73 -29.23
C CYS A 17 0.96 13.61 -28.37
N LYS A 18 1.15 12.44 -28.98
CA LYS A 18 1.88 11.35 -28.29
C LYS A 18 3.33 11.77 -28.06
N VAL A 19 3.90 11.36 -26.92
CA VAL A 19 5.33 11.59 -26.58
C VAL A 19 6.20 10.71 -27.47
N SER A 20 6.25 11.01 -28.78
CA SER A 20 6.96 10.20 -29.79
C SER A 20 8.46 10.11 -29.55
N ALA A 21 9.06 11.12 -28.91
CA ALA A 21 10.48 11.12 -28.57
C ALA A 21 10.85 10.08 -27.49
N LEU A 22 9.88 9.57 -26.75
CA LEU A 22 10.08 8.58 -25.67
C LEU A 22 9.68 7.17 -26.13
N ILE A 23 8.59 7.06 -26.88
CA ILE A 23 8.05 5.77 -27.31
C ILE A 23 8.79 5.28 -28.56
N ASN A 24 9.55 4.19 -28.42
CA ASN A 24 10.26 3.59 -29.54
C ASN A 24 9.35 2.62 -30.29
N ASP A 25 8.48 1.89 -29.58
CA ASP A 25 7.53 0.94 -30.14
C ASP A 25 6.30 0.76 -29.23
N SER A 26 5.17 0.34 -29.81
CA SER A 26 3.89 0.08 -29.12
C SER A 26 3.42 -1.32 -29.47
N ILE A 27 4.15 -2.32 -28.99
CA ILE A 27 3.85 -3.74 -29.18
C ILE A 27 3.62 -4.36 -27.80
N HIS A 28 2.45 -5.00 -27.64
CA HIS A 28 2.16 -5.80 -26.47
C HIS A 28 3.13 -6.98 -26.39
N SER A 29 3.82 -7.11 -25.27
CA SER A 29 4.84 -8.14 -25.05
C SER A 29 4.69 -8.78 -23.69
N THR A 30 4.81 -10.10 -23.63
CA THR A 30 4.86 -10.87 -22.38
C THR A 30 6.31 -11.24 -22.08
N HIS A 31 6.79 -10.90 -20.87
CA HIS A 31 8.15 -11.16 -20.42
C HIS A 31 8.23 -12.49 -19.67
N GLY A 32 9.44 -13.06 -19.55
CA GLY A 32 9.67 -14.39 -18.97
C GLY A 32 9.24 -14.59 -17.51
N ASN A 33 8.93 -13.51 -16.81
CA ASN A 33 8.40 -13.51 -15.44
C ASN A 33 6.86 -13.32 -15.38
N GLY A 34 6.17 -13.38 -16.51
CA GLY A 34 4.72 -13.19 -16.63
C GLY A 34 4.28 -11.71 -16.59
N LEU A 35 5.19 -10.76 -16.60
CA LEU A 35 4.85 -9.35 -16.73
C LEU A 35 4.51 -9.02 -18.19
N GLU A 36 3.51 -8.16 -18.37
CA GLU A 36 3.07 -7.68 -19.67
C GLU A 36 3.47 -6.21 -19.83
N SER A 37 3.77 -5.81 -21.06
CA SER A 37 4.03 -4.42 -21.42
C SER A 37 3.38 -4.07 -22.75
N ASP A 38 2.95 -2.81 -22.87
CA ASP A 38 2.28 -2.29 -24.06
C ASP A 38 3.19 -1.41 -24.90
N HIS A 39 4.23 -0.85 -24.29
CA HIS A 39 5.13 0.09 -24.94
C HIS A 39 6.59 -0.18 -24.57
N PHE A 40 7.45 0.02 -25.56
CA PHE A 40 8.89 0.02 -25.38
C PHE A 40 9.41 1.46 -25.43
N LEU A 41 9.92 1.92 -24.30
CA LEU A 41 10.43 3.28 -24.14
C LEU A 41 11.94 3.30 -24.36
N SER A 42 12.44 4.35 -24.99
CA SER A 42 13.86 4.59 -25.20
C SER A 42 14.19 6.04 -24.88
N CYS A 43 14.79 6.25 -23.72
CA CYS A 43 15.24 7.58 -23.28
C CYS A 43 16.75 7.54 -23.00
N LYS A 44 17.53 8.11 -23.91
CA LYS A 44 18.99 8.26 -23.69
C LYS A 44 19.24 9.37 -22.67
N PRO A 45 20.22 9.20 -21.78
CA PRO A 45 20.68 10.26 -20.91
C PRO A 45 21.20 11.46 -21.71
N ASP A 46 21.06 12.66 -21.12
CA ASP A 46 21.56 13.87 -21.72
C ASP A 46 23.10 13.83 -21.79
N LYS A 47 23.62 14.16 -22.97
CA LYS A 47 25.08 14.20 -23.21
C LYS A 47 25.80 15.28 -22.39
N GLU A 48 25.11 16.37 -22.07
CA GLU A 48 25.65 17.46 -21.28
C GLU A 48 25.85 17.05 -19.80
N ILE A 49 24.99 16.11 -19.32
CA ILE A 49 25.05 15.60 -17.96
C ILE A 49 25.91 14.33 -17.88
N TYR A 50 25.77 13.44 -18.87
CA TYR A 50 26.44 12.14 -18.91
C TYR A 50 27.19 11.95 -20.23
N SER A 51 28.47 12.21 -20.23
CA SER A 51 29.32 12.21 -21.42
C SER A 51 29.37 10.88 -22.16
N ASP A 52 29.22 9.75 -21.47
CA ASP A 52 29.17 8.41 -22.03
C ASP A 52 27.77 7.94 -22.45
N GLN A 53 26.75 8.78 -22.28
CA GLN A 53 25.36 8.50 -22.58
C GLN A 53 24.81 7.22 -21.86
N LYS A 54 25.32 6.94 -20.67
CA LYS A 54 24.85 5.85 -19.82
C LYS A 54 24.30 6.37 -18.51
N TYR A 55 23.24 5.76 -18.03
CA TYR A 55 22.75 6.02 -16.68
C TYR A 55 23.69 5.41 -15.65
N PRO A 56 24.10 6.14 -14.61
CA PRO A 56 25.00 5.63 -13.58
C PRO A 56 24.32 4.56 -12.71
N SER A 57 22.99 4.56 -12.64
CA SER A 57 22.21 3.57 -11.87
C SER A 57 20.82 3.33 -12.48
N TYR A 58 20.20 2.22 -12.10
CA TYR A 58 18.80 1.97 -12.45
C TYR A 58 17.85 3.01 -11.85
N TYR A 59 18.17 3.57 -10.70
CA TYR A 59 17.38 4.64 -10.08
C TYR A 59 17.32 5.87 -10.98
N GLU A 60 18.44 6.36 -11.48
CA GLU A 60 18.51 7.50 -12.40
C GLU A 60 17.76 7.23 -13.69
N LYS A 61 17.85 6.02 -14.22
CA LYS A 61 17.11 5.61 -15.41
C LYS A 61 15.62 5.66 -15.18
N VAL A 62 15.10 5.08 -14.09
CA VAL A 62 13.67 5.06 -13.76
C VAL A 62 13.18 6.47 -13.48
N LEU A 63 13.93 7.24 -12.68
CA LEU A 63 13.58 8.62 -12.35
C LEU A 63 13.41 9.48 -13.60
N THR A 64 14.37 9.42 -14.53
CA THR A 64 14.34 10.20 -15.77
C THR A 64 13.14 9.83 -16.65
N ASN A 65 12.86 8.53 -16.81
CA ASN A 65 11.69 8.08 -17.57
C ASN A 65 10.38 8.55 -16.90
N CYS A 66 10.26 8.39 -15.59
CA CYS A 66 9.08 8.88 -14.86
C CYS A 66 8.90 10.40 -14.99
N GLN A 67 9.97 11.19 -14.85
CA GLN A 67 9.92 12.64 -15.00
C GLN A 67 9.47 13.05 -16.40
N ARG A 68 9.98 12.42 -17.45
CA ARG A 68 9.58 12.74 -18.83
C ARG A 68 8.12 12.45 -19.11
N ILE A 69 7.55 11.42 -18.49
CA ILE A 69 6.13 11.07 -18.62
C ILE A 69 5.26 12.04 -17.80
N SER A 70 5.71 12.41 -16.59
CA SER A 70 4.89 13.16 -15.65
C SER A 70 4.96 14.69 -15.85
N THR A 71 6.07 15.22 -16.38
CA THR A 71 6.24 16.67 -16.54
C THR A 71 5.09 17.34 -17.29
N PRO A 72 4.57 16.81 -18.40
CA PRO A 72 3.40 17.40 -19.06
C PRO A 72 2.15 17.44 -18.17
N ALA A 73 1.92 16.38 -17.38
CA ALA A 73 0.78 16.31 -16.47
C ALA A 73 0.93 17.30 -15.28
N ASP A 74 2.14 17.40 -14.71
CA ASP A 74 2.46 18.32 -13.62
C ASP A 74 2.28 19.80 -14.03
N LEU A 75 2.52 20.13 -15.31
CA LEU A 75 2.31 21.47 -15.86
C LEU A 75 0.82 21.80 -16.06
N VAL A 76 -0.01 20.81 -16.33
CA VAL A 76 -1.46 20.98 -16.48
C VAL A 76 -2.15 21.03 -15.12
N ASN A 77 -1.78 20.18 -14.21
CA ASN A 77 -2.37 20.11 -12.87
C ASN A 77 -1.30 19.73 -11.84
N LYS A 78 -0.92 20.68 -11.00
CA LYS A 78 0.08 20.51 -9.93
C LYS A 78 -0.32 19.54 -8.82
N ASP A 79 -1.60 19.23 -8.73
CA ASP A 79 -2.13 18.25 -7.75
C ASP A 79 -1.97 16.80 -8.22
N ILE A 80 -1.64 16.58 -9.50
CA ILE A 80 -1.31 15.28 -10.04
C ILE A 80 0.10 14.90 -9.59
N CYS A 81 0.22 13.91 -8.73
CA CYS A 81 1.51 13.40 -8.30
C CYS A 81 1.84 12.09 -9.06
N ASN A 82 2.98 12.08 -9.76
CA ASN A 82 3.52 10.88 -10.42
C ASN A 82 4.00 9.82 -9.42
N ARG A 83 4.13 10.20 -8.16
CA ARG A 83 4.42 9.27 -7.08
C ARG A 83 3.10 8.86 -6.46
N ILE A 84 2.65 7.66 -6.77
CA ILE A 84 1.56 6.99 -6.03
C ILE A 84 2.11 6.71 -4.63
N ARG A 85 2.27 7.78 -3.85
CA ARG A 85 2.57 7.66 -2.42
C ARG A 85 1.25 7.44 -1.73
N ASN A 86 1.10 6.26 -1.15
CA ASN A 86 0.05 5.98 -0.19
C ASN A 86 -1.39 5.87 -0.75
N GLN A 87 -1.59 5.42 -1.98
CA GLN A 87 -2.90 4.88 -2.28
C GLN A 87 -3.08 3.61 -1.44
N VAL A 88 -3.96 3.71 -0.47
CA VAL A 88 -4.40 2.53 0.27
C VAL A 88 -5.17 1.65 -0.71
N VAL A 89 -4.63 0.46 -0.99
CA VAL A 89 -5.33 -0.52 -1.82
C VAL A 89 -6.40 -1.19 -0.95
N GLN A 90 -7.66 -0.91 -1.26
CA GLN A 90 -8.77 -1.60 -0.61
C GLN A 90 -8.78 -3.06 -1.05
N CYS A 91 -9.02 -3.94 -0.10
CA CYS A 91 -9.14 -5.36 -0.39
C CYS A 91 -10.49 -5.70 -1.05
N SER A 92 -10.53 -6.84 -1.74
CA SER A 92 -11.79 -7.41 -2.22
C SER A 92 -12.68 -7.86 -1.05
N SER A 93 -13.96 -8.06 -1.32
CA SER A 93 -14.93 -8.56 -0.32
C SER A 93 -14.63 -9.95 0.25
N GLU A 94 -13.68 -10.66 -0.34
CA GLU A 94 -13.23 -11.98 0.14
C GLU A 94 -12.14 -11.89 1.22
N SER A 95 -11.47 -10.75 1.35
CA SER A 95 -10.46 -10.53 2.37
C SER A 95 -11.10 -10.14 3.71
N VAL A 96 -10.51 -10.60 4.82
CA VAL A 96 -10.86 -10.13 6.16
C VAL A 96 -10.35 -8.71 6.43
N PHE A 97 -9.37 -8.25 5.67
CA PHE A 97 -8.79 -6.91 5.82
C PHE A 97 -9.50 -5.88 4.96
N GLN A 98 -9.65 -4.67 5.48
CA GLN A 98 -10.19 -3.52 4.76
C GLN A 98 -9.21 -3.01 3.68
N TYR A 99 -7.91 -3.19 3.90
CA TYR A 99 -6.84 -2.78 2.99
C TYR A 99 -5.71 -3.80 2.95
N ALA A 100 -4.93 -3.78 1.87
CA ALA A 100 -3.93 -4.80 1.57
C ALA A 100 -2.80 -4.87 2.61
N ASP A 101 -2.51 -6.09 3.09
CA ASP A 101 -1.34 -6.38 3.91
C ASP A 101 -0.06 -6.36 3.06
N THR A 102 0.55 -5.19 2.97
CA THR A 102 1.83 -5.03 2.30
C THR A 102 3.03 -5.46 3.15
N ASN A 103 2.85 -5.65 4.46
CA ASN A 103 3.92 -6.09 5.36
C ASN A 103 4.28 -7.57 5.14
N SER A 104 3.28 -8.44 5.06
CA SER A 104 3.52 -9.86 4.80
C SER A 104 4.16 -10.10 3.42
N THR A 105 3.77 -9.31 2.42
CA THR A 105 4.42 -9.31 1.10
C THR A 105 5.88 -8.86 1.19
N ARG A 106 6.15 -7.75 1.88
CA ARG A 106 7.50 -7.20 2.03
C ARG A 106 8.44 -8.10 2.81
N SER A 107 7.89 -8.83 3.79
CA SER A 107 8.64 -9.73 4.67
C SER A 107 8.71 -11.18 4.14
N ASP A 108 8.12 -11.44 2.97
CA ASP A 108 8.04 -12.79 2.34
C ASP A 108 7.45 -13.87 3.25
N ILE A 109 6.41 -13.51 4.02
CA ILE A 109 5.73 -14.41 4.97
C ILE A 109 4.29 -14.77 4.56
N LEU A 110 3.89 -14.47 3.32
CA LEU A 110 2.53 -14.75 2.83
C LEU A 110 2.13 -16.23 2.97
N SER A 111 3.06 -17.16 2.75
CA SER A 111 2.80 -18.59 2.89
C SER A 111 2.49 -18.99 4.34
N LEU A 112 3.12 -18.35 5.31
CA LEU A 112 2.85 -18.53 6.74
C LEU A 112 1.51 -17.90 7.14
N SER A 113 1.20 -16.72 6.62
CA SER A 113 -0.05 -16.01 6.91
C SER A 113 -1.28 -16.79 6.49
N LYS A 114 -1.23 -17.53 5.38
CA LYS A 114 -2.34 -18.36 4.88
C LYS A 114 -2.84 -19.41 5.88
N VAL A 115 -2.01 -19.89 6.79
CA VAL A 115 -2.40 -20.85 7.82
C VAL A 115 -3.46 -20.28 8.75
N PHE A 116 -3.53 -18.95 8.87
CA PHE A 116 -4.45 -18.23 9.76
C PHE A 116 -5.75 -17.77 9.08
N GLU A 117 -5.96 -18.03 7.80
CA GLU A 117 -7.18 -17.61 7.08
C GLU A 117 -8.46 -18.36 7.48
N SER A 118 -8.33 -19.58 8.03
CA SER A 118 -9.48 -20.40 8.41
C SER A 118 -9.90 -20.30 9.89
N PRO A 119 -9.01 -20.07 10.87
CA PRO A 119 -9.34 -20.04 12.28
C PRO A 119 -10.33 -18.94 12.65
N LYS A 120 -11.18 -19.28 13.65
CA LYS A 120 -11.99 -18.32 14.40
C LYS A 120 -11.47 -18.31 15.83
N VAL A 121 -11.31 -17.13 16.40
CA VAL A 121 -10.71 -16.94 17.71
C VAL A 121 -11.70 -16.23 18.64
N ALA A 122 -11.78 -16.70 19.89
CA ALA A 122 -12.50 -16.01 20.96
C ALA A 122 -11.48 -15.53 22.01
N ILE A 123 -11.57 -14.24 22.37
CA ILE A 123 -10.77 -13.64 23.44
C ILE A 123 -11.71 -13.32 24.59
N VAL A 124 -11.51 -13.99 25.72
CA VAL A 124 -12.26 -13.76 26.96
C VAL A 124 -11.38 -12.93 27.89
N GLY A 125 -11.83 -11.70 28.15
CA GLY A 125 -11.08 -10.69 28.88
C GLY A 125 -10.15 -9.88 27.98
N VAL A 126 -10.59 -8.67 27.58
CA VAL A 126 -9.80 -7.72 26.78
C VAL A 126 -9.17 -6.62 27.66
N GLY A 127 -8.67 -7.01 28.82
CA GLY A 127 -7.81 -6.17 29.68
C GLY A 127 -6.41 -5.96 29.08
N GLY A 128 -5.39 -5.76 29.94
CA GLY A 128 -4.01 -5.55 29.46
C GLY A 128 -3.53 -6.62 28.49
N THR A 129 -3.50 -7.89 28.88
CA THR A 129 -3.00 -8.99 28.03
C THR A 129 -3.91 -9.26 26.84
N GLY A 130 -5.25 -9.34 27.06
CA GLY A 130 -6.19 -9.67 25.98
C GLY A 130 -6.25 -8.60 24.90
N SER A 131 -6.07 -7.32 25.24
CA SER A 131 -6.02 -6.25 24.25
C SER A 131 -4.75 -6.29 23.37
N TYR A 132 -3.60 -6.69 23.93
CA TYR A 132 -2.39 -6.93 23.12
C TYR A 132 -2.52 -8.17 22.24
N LEU A 133 -3.15 -9.25 22.74
CA LEU A 133 -3.46 -10.41 21.89
C LEU A 133 -4.38 -10.00 20.74
N LEU A 134 -5.40 -9.19 21.00
CA LEU A 134 -6.26 -8.67 19.95
C LEU A 134 -5.48 -7.85 18.93
N ASP A 135 -4.55 -6.98 19.37
CA ASP A 135 -3.72 -6.18 18.48
C ASP A 135 -2.90 -7.03 17.52
N TYR A 136 -2.32 -8.13 17.99
CA TYR A 136 -1.61 -9.08 17.13
C TYR A 136 -2.54 -9.85 16.20
N LEU A 137 -3.64 -10.40 16.73
CA LEU A 137 -4.56 -11.25 15.98
C LEU A 137 -5.33 -10.47 14.90
N ALA A 138 -5.70 -9.22 15.16
CA ALA A 138 -6.36 -8.35 14.19
C ALA A 138 -5.45 -7.95 13.00
N LYS A 139 -4.14 -8.13 13.14
CA LYS A 139 -3.15 -7.93 12.06
C LYS A 139 -2.80 -9.23 11.32
N MET A 140 -3.46 -10.32 11.67
CA MET A 140 -3.34 -11.62 11.00
C MET A 140 -4.64 -11.93 10.25
N PRO A 141 -4.61 -12.70 9.15
CA PRO A 141 -5.80 -12.98 8.34
C PRO A 141 -6.74 -13.99 9.01
N ILE A 142 -7.04 -13.79 10.28
CA ILE A 142 -7.95 -14.64 11.05
C ILE A 142 -9.38 -14.38 10.59
N LYS A 143 -10.12 -15.44 10.32
CA LYS A 143 -11.45 -15.34 9.72
C LYS A 143 -12.45 -14.57 10.57
N GLU A 144 -12.46 -14.80 11.88
CA GLU A 144 -13.35 -14.13 12.83
C GLU A 144 -12.68 -14.00 14.18
N ILE A 145 -12.83 -12.85 14.83
CA ILE A 145 -12.36 -12.61 16.20
C ILE A 145 -13.56 -12.19 17.03
N HIS A 146 -13.87 -12.99 18.06
CA HIS A 146 -14.95 -12.76 19.01
C HIS A 146 -14.40 -12.24 20.33
N LEU A 147 -14.92 -11.12 20.83
CA LEU A 147 -14.46 -10.47 22.03
C LEU A 147 -15.51 -10.60 23.15
N TYR A 148 -15.06 -10.94 24.35
CA TYR A 148 -15.91 -11.08 25.54
C TYR A 148 -15.24 -10.37 26.72
N ASP A 149 -15.90 -9.35 27.26
CA ASP A 149 -15.52 -8.61 28.47
C ASP A 149 -16.75 -7.80 28.94
N ASP A 150 -17.02 -7.71 30.21
CA ASP A 150 -18.17 -7.02 30.77
C ASP A 150 -17.82 -5.66 31.38
N ASP A 151 -16.54 -5.30 31.40
CA ASP A 151 -16.06 -4.04 31.96
C ASP A 151 -16.18 -2.85 30.98
N LEU A 152 -16.20 -1.65 31.55
CA LEU A 152 -16.07 -0.39 30.82
C LEU A 152 -14.61 -0.05 30.54
N PHE A 153 -14.36 0.68 29.47
CA PHE A 153 -13.05 1.20 29.13
C PHE A 153 -12.77 2.50 29.88
N ASN A 154 -11.94 2.42 30.91
CA ASN A 154 -11.60 3.52 31.81
C ASN A 154 -10.16 4.00 31.59
N THR A 155 -9.79 5.12 32.20
CA THR A 155 -8.46 5.73 32.12
C THR A 155 -7.33 4.74 32.44
N HIS A 156 -7.46 3.90 33.46
CA HIS A 156 -6.44 2.90 33.80
C HIS A 156 -6.28 1.80 32.74
N ASN A 157 -7.28 1.58 31.89
CA ASN A 157 -7.18 0.66 30.77
C ASN A 157 -6.34 1.26 29.65
N ALA A 158 -6.48 2.56 29.38
CA ALA A 158 -5.72 3.27 28.36
C ALA A 158 -4.19 3.16 28.57
N PHE A 159 -3.71 3.10 29.83
CA PHE A 159 -2.28 2.97 30.13
C PHE A 159 -1.73 1.53 30.02
N ARG A 160 -2.58 0.54 29.72
CA ARG A 160 -2.18 -0.87 29.60
C ARG A 160 -2.78 -1.59 28.40
N CYS A 161 -3.41 -0.86 27.50
CA CYS A 161 -3.87 -1.34 26.21
C CYS A 161 -3.00 -0.78 25.08
N PRO A 162 -2.96 -1.42 23.89
CA PRO A 162 -2.31 -0.85 22.72
C PRO A 162 -2.94 0.47 22.28
N GLY A 163 -2.12 1.36 21.73
CA GLY A 163 -2.55 2.67 21.26
C GLY A 163 -2.63 3.73 22.35
N ALA A 164 -3.27 4.84 22.04
CA ALA A 164 -3.48 5.96 22.96
C ALA A 164 -4.94 6.44 22.80
N ALA A 165 -5.72 6.24 23.83
CA ALA A 165 -7.11 6.71 23.86
C ALA A 165 -7.17 8.24 23.98
N SER A 166 -8.09 8.87 23.26
CA SER A 166 -8.36 10.28 23.41
C SER A 166 -9.20 10.57 24.68
N ILE A 167 -9.19 11.81 25.14
CA ILE A 167 -10.01 12.25 26.28
C ILE A 167 -11.50 12.04 25.95
N GLU A 168 -11.90 12.32 24.72
CA GLU A 168 -13.27 12.14 24.24
C GLU A 168 -13.71 10.69 24.37
N SER A 169 -12.89 9.75 23.87
CA SER A 169 -13.16 8.31 23.96
C SER A 169 -13.28 7.81 25.40
N LEU A 170 -12.48 8.36 26.32
CA LEU A 170 -12.54 8.00 27.75
C LEU A 170 -13.81 8.56 28.41
N ASN A 171 -14.28 9.74 28.01
CA ASN A 171 -15.49 10.35 28.52
C ASN A 171 -16.77 9.64 28.06
N GLU A 172 -16.72 8.90 26.94
CA GLU A 172 -17.86 8.11 26.43
C GLU A 172 -18.19 6.90 27.33
N CYS A 173 -17.25 6.47 28.17
CA CYS A 173 -17.44 5.33 29.08
C CYS A 173 -17.95 4.07 28.39
N MET A 174 -17.47 3.77 27.17
CA MET A 174 -17.90 2.62 26.40
C MET A 174 -17.49 1.27 27.03
N PRO A 175 -18.22 0.17 26.79
CA PRO A 175 -17.72 -1.17 27.04
C PRO A 175 -16.35 -1.40 26.34
N LYS A 176 -15.41 -2.07 27.01
CA LYS A 176 -14.09 -2.36 26.43
C LYS A 176 -14.17 -3.04 25.07
N VAL A 177 -15.11 -3.99 24.92
CA VAL A 177 -15.35 -4.72 23.68
C VAL A 177 -15.72 -3.75 22.55
N GLU A 178 -16.64 -2.80 22.80
CA GLU A 178 -17.08 -1.85 21.78
C GLU A 178 -15.97 -0.87 21.39
N TYR A 179 -15.24 -0.36 22.37
CA TYR A 179 -14.10 0.52 22.13
C TYR A 179 -13.04 -0.15 21.24
N LEU A 180 -12.60 -1.37 21.62
CA LEU A 180 -11.57 -2.09 20.89
C LEU A 180 -12.08 -2.56 19.51
N LYS A 181 -13.32 -3.00 19.41
CA LYS A 181 -13.97 -3.32 18.14
C LYS A 181 -13.94 -2.10 17.21
N GLY A 182 -14.32 -0.91 17.69
CA GLY A 182 -14.31 0.32 16.92
C GLY A 182 -12.94 0.64 16.32
N ILE A 183 -11.86 0.38 17.06
CA ILE A 183 -10.48 0.57 16.59
C ILE A 183 -10.11 -0.45 15.50
N TYR A 184 -10.28 -1.75 15.80
CA TYR A 184 -9.73 -2.81 14.94
C TYR A 184 -10.60 -3.10 13.72
N SER A 185 -11.90 -2.75 13.73
CA SER A 185 -12.76 -2.82 12.54
C SER A 185 -12.37 -1.86 11.41
N ASN A 186 -11.45 -0.92 11.67
CA ASN A 186 -10.83 -0.11 10.60
C ASN A 186 -9.82 -0.92 9.76
N MET A 187 -9.39 -2.07 10.24
CA MET A 187 -8.38 -2.90 9.59
C MET A 187 -8.91 -4.29 9.23
N HIS A 188 -9.64 -4.93 10.17
CA HIS A 188 -10.07 -6.32 10.10
C HIS A 188 -11.57 -6.48 9.99
#